data_fc4865550fcd4067a1b58a526ba0a863
#
_entry.id   fc4865550fcd4067a1b58a526ba0a863
#
_cell.length_a   1.000
_cell.length_b   1.000
_cell.length_c   1.000
_cell.angle_alpha   90.00
_cell.angle_beta   90.00
_cell.angle_gamma   90.00
#
_symmetry.space_group_name_H-M   'P 1'
#
loop_
_entity.id
_entity.type
_entity.pdbx_description
1 polymer ?
#
loop_
_entity_poly.entity_id
_entity_poly.type
_entity_poly.pdbx_seq_one_letter_code
_entity_poly.pdbx_strand_id
1 'polypeptide(L)'
;MKKIIYSTFIPFIFCILLSSRLAAQEKLHYWGDSETFLQEQAKVIIEEAYKVLVTYPPGPTVGSERRLALFALDALFHDTRLDNGPAFMTYMDKIVDNIVTELRKSKPTGSEIRFFRFYNHGFIIQTSSVTVGIDLVRGGRADNPFISEPLMRKIVDQCDILFITHAHGDHTDLSVAKMFCEQGKNVIVPEEIWKDMAPQLRVVRGTDMIRETIRIPAKNANLSVQVYPGKQGNVLNNVYTITLPDGKTIMHTGDQDFSEELVAKISGNIKTDVLLVQCWMMPMEKFVTGIKPALIITGHENEMLHTIDHRESYWLTFRRMSDVKVPFVVMACGESYTMNK
;
A
#
# COMPACT_ATOMS: atom_id res chain seq x y z
N MET A 1 -0.87 60.71 61.51
CA MET A 1 -0.89 59.28 61.17
C MET A 1 -1.58 59.06 59.86
N LYS A 2 -0.83 59.09 58.74
CA LYS A 2 -1.26 58.70 57.40
C LYS A 2 -0.03 58.17 56.71
N LYS A 3 0.23 56.88 56.81
CA LYS A 3 1.17 56.16 55.99
C LYS A 3 0.66 54.67 55.92
N ILE A 4 0.83 54.10 54.78
CA ILE A 4 0.57 52.73 54.48
C ILE A 4 -0.78 52.47 53.74
N ILE A 5 -0.84 52.66 52.42
CA ILE A 5 -1.68 51.93 51.48
C ILE A 5 -1.12 52.12 50.04
N TYR A 6 0.15 51.89 49.78
CA TYR A 6 0.65 51.85 48.39
C TYR A 6 1.62 50.74 48.07
N SER A 7 1.74 49.72 48.93
CA SER A 7 2.78 48.72 48.71
C SER A 7 2.29 47.33 48.20
N THR A 8 0.98 47.08 48.10
CA THR A 8 0.46 45.74 47.80
C THR A 8 -0.18 45.60 46.41
N PHE A 9 -0.37 46.67 45.66
CA PHE A 9 -1.03 46.61 44.35
C PHE A 9 -0.07 46.36 43.15
N ILE A 10 1.19 46.71 43.25
CA ILE A 10 2.16 46.63 42.16
C ILE A 10 2.56 45.15 41.85
N PRO A 11 2.84 44.28 42.84
CA PRO A 11 3.20 42.90 42.51
C PRO A 11 2.03 42.09 41.92
N PHE A 12 0.78 42.41 42.29
CA PHE A 12 -0.37 41.70 41.77
C PHE A 12 -0.68 42.00 40.29
N ILE A 13 -0.52 43.28 39.92
CA ILE A 13 -0.67 43.70 38.50
C ILE A 13 0.45 43.13 37.64
N PHE A 14 1.67 43.01 38.18
CA PHE A 14 2.79 42.44 37.45
C PHE A 14 2.63 40.92 37.24
N CYS A 15 2.10 40.19 38.22
CA CYS A 15 1.76 38.78 38.09
C CYS A 15 0.59 38.54 37.12
N ILE A 16 -0.42 39.42 37.10
CA ILE A 16 -1.54 39.29 36.14
C ILE A 16 -1.07 39.61 34.71
N LEU A 17 -0.16 40.56 34.51
CA LEU A 17 0.41 40.85 33.20
C LEU A 17 1.36 39.76 32.71
N LEU A 18 2.12 39.10 33.61
CA LEU A 18 2.97 37.98 33.27
C LEU A 18 2.12 36.73 32.94
N SER A 19 1.07 36.44 33.72
CA SER A 19 0.18 35.33 33.44
C SER A 19 -0.63 35.53 32.15
N SER A 20 -1.04 36.75 31.83
CA SER A 20 -1.72 37.06 30.57
C SER A 20 -0.78 37.00 29.37
N ARG A 21 0.51 37.29 29.53
CA ARG A 21 1.51 37.09 28.46
C ARG A 21 1.86 35.63 28.26
N LEU A 22 1.97 34.83 29.32
CA LEU A 22 2.15 33.38 29.23
C LEU A 22 0.93 32.70 28.58
N ALA A 23 -0.28 33.07 28.99
CA ALA A 23 -1.50 32.54 28.37
C ALA A 23 -1.70 33.01 26.91
N ALA A 24 -1.18 34.18 26.53
CA ALA A 24 -1.17 34.63 25.14
C ALA A 24 -0.10 33.90 24.30
N GLN A 25 0.99 33.46 24.93
CA GLN A 25 2.04 32.69 24.27
C GLN A 25 1.63 31.26 24.04
N GLU A 26 0.82 30.64 24.92
CA GLU A 26 0.20 29.33 24.71
C GLU A 26 -0.77 29.31 23.52
N LYS A 27 -1.26 30.45 23.08
CA LYS A 27 -2.12 30.57 21.89
C LYS A 27 -1.34 30.62 20.56
N LEU A 28 -0.04 30.80 20.60
CA LEU A 28 0.83 30.72 19.42
C LEU A 28 1.33 29.30 19.28
N HIS A 29 0.49 28.47 18.78
CA HIS A 29 0.45 27.05 18.58
C HIS A 29 1.78 26.35 18.28
N TYR A 30 2.72 27.03 17.64
CA TYR A 30 3.93 26.38 17.11
C TYR A 30 5.24 26.90 17.70
N TRP A 31 5.19 27.91 18.58
CA TRP A 31 6.39 28.40 19.20
C TRP A 31 6.89 27.45 20.29
N GLY A 32 7.97 26.75 19.99
CA GLY A 32 8.55 25.77 20.90
C GLY A 32 7.98 24.35 20.82
N ASP A 33 6.89 24.15 20.07
CA ASP A 33 6.31 22.84 19.80
C ASP A 33 6.57 22.42 18.35
N SER A 34 7.79 21.94 18.11
CA SER A 34 8.22 21.50 16.79
C SER A 34 7.50 20.24 16.32
N GLU A 35 7.03 19.40 17.24
CA GLU A 35 6.34 18.16 16.89
C GLU A 35 4.95 18.45 16.32
N THR A 36 4.14 19.23 17.02
CA THR A 36 2.83 19.67 16.52
C THR A 36 2.95 20.41 15.19
N PHE A 37 3.94 21.30 15.06
CA PHE A 37 4.19 22.01 13.80
C PHE A 37 4.49 21.03 12.65
N LEU A 38 5.36 20.05 12.88
CA LEU A 38 5.74 19.05 11.88
C LEU A 38 4.52 18.22 11.41
N GLN A 39 3.68 17.78 12.35
CA GLN A 39 2.49 16.99 12.04
C GLN A 39 1.47 17.81 11.23
N GLU A 40 1.22 19.06 11.58
CA GLU A 40 0.31 19.94 10.83
C GLU A 40 0.86 20.29 9.44
N GLN A 41 2.16 20.56 9.32
CA GLN A 41 2.82 20.79 8.03
C GLN A 41 2.71 19.56 7.13
N ALA A 42 2.93 18.37 7.68
CA ALA A 42 2.83 17.12 6.94
C ALA A 42 1.41 16.88 6.38
N LYS A 43 0.36 17.15 7.16
CA LYS A 43 -1.02 17.07 6.68
C LYS A 43 -1.25 17.97 5.46
N VAL A 44 -0.79 19.22 5.52
CA VAL A 44 -0.94 20.16 4.41
C VAL A 44 -0.19 19.65 3.16
N ILE A 45 1.05 19.18 3.30
CA ILE A 45 1.83 18.68 2.17
C ILE A 45 1.17 17.44 1.56
N ILE A 46 0.67 16.52 2.38
CA ILE A 46 -0.07 15.34 1.91
C ILE A 46 -1.31 15.78 1.10
N GLU A 47 -2.08 16.73 1.61
CA GLU A 47 -3.27 17.25 0.92
C GLU A 47 -2.94 17.88 -0.42
N GLU A 48 -1.92 18.73 -0.49
CA GLU A 48 -1.48 19.38 -1.72
C GLU A 48 -0.91 18.36 -2.72
N ALA A 49 -0.11 17.40 -2.27
CA ALA A 49 0.38 16.31 -3.12
C ALA A 49 -0.79 15.53 -3.74
N TYR A 50 -1.81 15.19 -2.97
CA TYR A 50 -2.99 14.48 -3.48
C TYR A 50 -3.83 15.30 -4.45
N LYS A 51 -3.97 16.62 -4.27
CA LYS A 51 -4.62 17.49 -5.28
C LYS A 51 -3.92 17.39 -6.64
N VAL A 52 -2.58 17.39 -6.61
CA VAL A 52 -1.78 17.22 -7.84
C VAL A 52 -1.97 15.80 -8.41
N LEU A 53 -1.92 14.75 -7.58
CA LEU A 53 -2.08 13.37 -8.03
C LEU A 53 -3.47 13.10 -8.64
N VAL A 54 -4.52 13.73 -8.12
CA VAL A 54 -5.88 13.67 -8.70
C VAL A 54 -5.94 14.38 -10.06
N THR A 55 -5.26 15.51 -10.19
CA THR A 55 -5.22 16.29 -11.45
C THR A 55 -4.40 15.57 -12.52
N TYR A 56 -3.33 14.89 -12.12
CA TYR A 56 -2.43 14.13 -12.97
C TYR A 56 -2.45 12.66 -12.58
N PRO A 57 -3.48 11.88 -12.95
CA PRO A 57 -3.65 10.50 -12.51
C PRO A 57 -2.53 9.57 -12.98
N PRO A 58 -2.38 8.37 -12.36
CA PRO A 58 -1.34 7.43 -12.74
C PRO A 58 -1.52 6.93 -14.17
N GLY A 59 -0.40 6.74 -14.84
CA GLY A 59 -0.35 6.24 -16.20
C GLY A 59 1.08 5.95 -16.66
N PRO A 60 1.25 5.31 -17.84
CA PRO A 60 2.57 4.99 -18.36
C PRO A 60 3.44 6.21 -18.70
N THR A 61 2.83 7.36 -18.90
CA THR A 61 3.52 8.64 -19.11
C THR A 61 3.36 9.49 -17.87
N VAL A 62 4.48 9.88 -17.26
CA VAL A 62 4.49 10.62 -15.98
C VAL A 62 5.05 12.01 -16.20
N GLY A 63 4.20 13.04 -16.01
CA GLY A 63 4.60 14.46 -16.03
C GLY A 63 5.45 14.85 -14.80
N SER A 64 6.09 16.02 -14.92
CA SER A 64 6.91 16.61 -13.86
C SER A 64 6.11 16.89 -12.58
N GLU A 65 4.87 17.36 -12.73
CA GLU A 65 3.98 17.73 -11.63
C GLU A 65 3.64 16.52 -10.75
N ARG A 66 3.23 15.42 -11.39
CA ARG A 66 2.96 14.16 -10.68
C ARG A 66 4.21 13.65 -9.97
N ARG A 67 5.36 13.71 -10.65
CA ARG A 67 6.64 13.25 -10.10
C ARG A 67 7.03 14.05 -8.87
N LEU A 68 6.87 15.39 -8.90
CA LEU A 68 7.12 16.25 -7.75
C LEU A 68 6.18 15.95 -6.57
N ALA A 69 4.91 15.67 -6.82
CA ALA A 69 3.97 15.28 -5.77
C ALA A 69 4.39 13.96 -5.09
N LEU A 70 4.80 12.95 -5.87
CA LEU A 70 5.33 11.70 -5.32
C LEU A 70 6.61 11.92 -4.49
N PHE A 71 7.52 12.78 -4.96
CA PHE A 71 8.75 13.10 -4.22
C PHE A 71 8.48 13.94 -2.96
N ALA A 72 7.42 14.74 -2.92
CA ALA A 72 6.98 15.40 -1.70
C ALA A 72 6.50 14.38 -0.65
N LEU A 73 5.79 13.33 -1.08
CA LEU A 73 5.44 12.22 -0.20
C LEU A 73 6.69 11.45 0.27
N ASP A 74 7.67 11.18 -0.60
CA ASP A 74 8.95 10.58 -0.21
C ASP A 74 9.63 11.39 0.91
N ALA A 75 9.71 12.71 0.75
CA ALA A 75 10.35 13.58 1.74
C ALA A 75 9.68 13.50 3.11
N LEU A 76 8.34 13.39 3.14
CA LEU A 76 7.59 13.22 4.39
C LEU A 76 7.80 11.83 4.99
N PHE A 77 7.66 10.79 4.18
CA PHE A 77 7.73 9.40 4.67
C PHE A 77 9.14 8.95 5.01
N HIS A 78 10.17 9.76 4.70
CA HIS A 78 11.54 9.57 5.17
C HIS A 78 11.89 10.43 6.39
N ASP A 79 10.94 11.15 6.97
CA ASP A 79 11.10 11.79 8.27
C ASP A 79 10.53 10.89 9.38
N THR A 80 11.41 10.22 10.11
CA THR A 80 11.03 9.27 11.18
C THR A 80 10.19 9.88 12.30
N ARG A 81 10.18 11.21 12.44
CA ARG A 81 9.33 11.92 13.40
C ARG A 81 7.84 11.84 13.02
N LEU A 82 7.54 11.51 11.77
CA LEU A 82 6.17 11.32 11.29
C LEU A 82 5.69 9.88 11.44
N ASP A 83 6.58 8.93 11.75
CA ASP A 83 6.25 7.52 11.88
C ASP A 83 5.20 7.34 12.98
N ASN A 84 4.08 6.69 12.65
CA ASN A 84 2.94 6.49 13.53
C ASN A 84 2.28 7.79 14.07
N GLY A 85 2.64 8.95 13.53
CA GLY A 85 2.09 10.24 13.93
C GLY A 85 0.69 10.51 13.35
N PRO A 86 -0.03 11.52 13.89
CA PRO A 86 -1.39 11.87 13.46
C PRO A 86 -1.52 12.18 11.97
N ALA A 87 -0.50 12.79 11.36
CA ALA A 87 -0.51 13.11 9.93
C ALA A 87 -0.55 11.84 9.08
N PHE A 88 0.30 10.86 9.42
CA PHE A 88 0.35 9.59 8.71
C PHE A 88 -0.92 8.76 8.93
N MET A 89 -1.44 8.70 10.15
CA MET A 89 -2.70 7.99 10.44
C MET A 89 -3.87 8.59 9.64
N THR A 90 -3.98 9.93 9.60
CA THR A 90 -4.99 10.61 8.76
C THR A 90 -4.83 10.29 7.27
N TYR A 91 -3.58 10.18 6.80
CA TYR A 91 -3.27 9.77 5.45
C TYR A 91 -3.77 8.34 5.16
N MET A 92 -3.53 7.39 6.06
CA MET A 92 -3.99 6.01 5.90
C MET A 92 -5.51 5.89 5.86
N ASP A 93 -6.22 6.63 6.71
CA ASP A 93 -7.69 6.71 6.67
C ASP A 93 -8.19 7.20 5.30
N LYS A 94 -7.56 8.26 4.76
CA LYS A 94 -7.88 8.81 3.45
C LYS A 94 -7.63 7.83 2.31
N ILE A 95 -6.54 7.06 2.36
CA ILE A 95 -6.26 5.97 1.40
C ILE A 95 -7.44 5.00 1.35
N VAL A 96 -7.86 4.49 2.50
CA VAL A 96 -8.94 3.51 2.58
C VAL A 96 -10.26 4.09 2.05
N ASP A 97 -10.62 5.31 2.47
CA ASP A 97 -11.87 5.94 2.04
C ASP A 97 -11.88 6.22 0.53
N ASN A 98 -10.74 6.63 -0.05
CA ASN A 98 -10.61 6.80 -1.50
C ASN A 98 -10.81 5.47 -2.24
N ILE A 99 -10.11 4.42 -1.84
CA ILE A 99 -10.25 3.09 -2.46
C ILE A 99 -11.67 2.57 -2.35
N VAL A 100 -12.29 2.64 -1.17
CA VAL A 100 -13.68 2.17 -0.96
C VAL A 100 -14.65 2.97 -1.82
N THR A 101 -14.46 4.28 -1.90
CA THR A 101 -15.29 5.15 -2.74
C THR A 101 -15.21 4.74 -4.21
N GLU A 102 -14.00 4.53 -4.73
CA GLU A 102 -13.78 4.12 -6.11
C GLU A 102 -14.28 2.69 -6.39
N LEU A 103 -14.08 1.75 -5.46
CA LEU A 103 -14.57 0.36 -5.59
C LEU A 103 -16.11 0.28 -5.64
N ARG A 104 -16.80 1.21 -4.97
CA ARG A 104 -18.27 1.29 -4.96
C ARG A 104 -18.86 1.99 -6.17
N LYS A 105 -18.06 2.72 -6.96
CA LYS A 105 -18.51 3.24 -8.25
C LYS A 105 -18.84 2.09 -9.20
N SER A 106 -19.27 2.42 -10.41
CA SER A 106 -19.56 1.41 -11.43
C SER A 106 -18.36 0.48 -11.60
N LYS A 107 -18.61 -0.83 -11.62
CA LYS A 107 -17.58 -1.82 -11.95
C LYS A 107 -17.00 -1.56 -13.33
N PRO A 108 -15.75 -1.98 -13.57
CA PRO A 108 -15.19 -2.00 -14.92
C PRO A 108 -16.13 -2.71 -15.90
N THR A 109 -16.16 -2.25 -17.15
CA THR A 109 -16.99 -2.82 -18.20
C THR A 109 -16.17 -3.61 -19.21
N GLY A 110 -16.73 -4.64 -19.79
CA GLY A 110 -16.06 -5.45 -20.79
C GLY A 110 -14.77 -6.07 -20.23
N SER A 111 -13.65 -5.77 -20.86
CA SER A 111 -12.30 -6.24 -20.48
C SER A 111 -11.45 -5.20 -19.75
N GLU A 112 -12.05 -4.14 -19.24
CA GLU A 112 -11.36 -3.18 -18.38
C GLU A 112 -10.96 -3.83 -17.06
N ILE A 113 -9.78 -3.51 -16.59
CA ILE A 113 -9.28 -3.92 -15.27
C ILE A 113 -8.84 -2.69 -14.51
N ARG A 114 -9.33 -2.55 -13.29
CA ARG A 114 -8.94 -1.47 -12.41
C ARG A 114 -8.04 -1.99 -11.32
N PHE A 115 -6.85 -1.40 -11.20
CA PHE A 115 -5.86 -1.68 -10.17
C PHE A 115 -5.94 -0.58 -9.13
N PHE A 116 -5.93 -0.95 -7.85
CA PHE A 116 -5.81 -0.04 -6.74
C PHE A 116 -4.52 -0.34 -6.00
N ARG A 117 -3.73 0.68 -5.78
CA ARG A 117 -2.56 0.58 -4.91
C ARG A 117 -3.03 0.69 -3.46
N PHE A 118 -2.88 -0.37 -2.71
CA PHE A 118 -3.09 -0.38 -1.26
C PHE A 118 -1.80 0.01 -0.54
N TYR A 119 -1.70 -0.25 0.76
CA TYR A 119 -0.48 0.00 1.53
C TYR A 119 0.60 -1.03 1.17
N ASN A 120 1.88 -0.64 1.27
CA ASN A 120 3.06 -1.43 0.95
C ASN A 120 3.02 -2.05 -0.46
N HIS A 121 3.11 -3.37 -0.60
CA HIS A 121 2.97 -4.10 -1.87
C HIS A 121 1.55 -4.64 -2.08
N GLY A 122 0.59 -4.16 -1.29
CA GLY A 122 -0.81 -4.56 -1.39
C GLY A 122 -1.49 -4.00 -2.63
N PHE A 123 -2.27 -4.85 -3.32
CA PHE A 123 -3.07 -4.46 -4.48
C PHE A 123 -4.49 -4.99 -4.39
N ILE A 124 -5.43 -4.21 -4.95
CA ILE A 124 -6.79 -4.69 -5.24
C ILE A 124 -6.99 -4.60 -6.74
N ILE A 125 -7.47 -5.70 -7.34
CA ILE A 125 -7.70 -5.83 -8.77
C ILE A 125 -9.18 -6.06 -8.99
N GLN A 126 -9.85 -5.10 -9.63
CA GLN A 126 -11.29 -5.16 -9.88
C GLN A 126 -11.56 -5.36 -11.37
N THR A 127 -12.40 -6.36 -11.67
CA THR A 127 -12.96 -6.61 -13.00
C THR A 127 -14.48 -6.43 -12.98
N SER A 128 -15.14 -6.64 -14.09
CA SER A 128 -16.60 -6.66 -14.16
C SER A 128 -17.23 -7.75 -13.26
N SER A 129 -16.53 -8.86 -13.02
CA SER A 129 -17.07 -10.05 -12.33
C SER A 129 -16.44 -10.32 -10.96
N VAL A 130 -15.16 -10.01 -10.75
CA VAL A 130 -14.44 -10.37 -9.52
C VAL A 130 -13.55 -9.23 -9.04
N THR A 131 -13.35 -9.15 -7.72
CA THR A 131 -12.40 -8.26 -7.05
C THR A 131 -11.42 -9.10 -6.24
N VAL A 132 -10.16 -9.01 -6.58
CA VAL A 132 -9.06 -9.78 -5.97
C VAL A 132 -8.23 -8.86 -5.08
N GLY A 133 -7.99 -9.25 -3.83
CA GLY A 133 -7.01 -8.62 -2.95
C GLY A 133 -5.72 -9.43 -2.93
N ILE A 134 -4.57 -8.75 -2.88
CA ILE A 134 -3.25 -9.37 -2.74
C ILE A 134 -2.49 -8.59 -1.67
N ASP A 135 -1.91 -9.29 -0.69
CA ASP A 135 -1.09 -8.74 0.39
C ASP A 135 -1.74 -7.54 1.11
N LEU A 136 -3.03 -7.67 1.42
CA LEU A 136 -3.78 -6.64 2.12
C LEU A 136 -3.50 -6.72 3.62
N VAL A 137 -2.81 -5.72 4.15
CA VAL A 137 -2.46 -5.60 5.56
C VAL A 137 -2.95 -4.29 6.14
N ARG A 138 -3.19 -4.24 7.44
CA ARG A 138 -3.50 -2.99 8.13
C ARG A 138 -2.28 -2.11 8.34
N GLY A 139 -1.07 -2.68 8.17
CA GLY A 139 0.19 -2.02 8.46
C GLY A 139 0.34 -1.68 9.95
N GLY A 140 1.49 -1.08 10.31
CA GLY A 140 1.75 -0.74 11.70
C GLY A 140 2.02 -1.96 12.57
N ARG A 141 1.99 -1.75 13.88
CA ARG A 141 2.15 -2.82 14.87
C ARG A 141 0.78 -3.44 15.19
N ALA A 142 0.77 -4.67 15.62
CA ALA A 142 -0.48 -5.39 15.96
C ALA A 142 -1.33 -4.68 17.04
N ASP A 143 -0.67 -3.99 17.98
CA ASP A 143 -1.29 -3.19 19.05
C ASP A 143 -1.64 -1.75 18.62
N ASN A 144 -1.06 -1.28 17.52
CA ASN A 144 -1.32 0.05 16.95
C ASN A 144 -1.25 0.00 15.41
N PRO A 145 -2.24 -0.61 14.75
CA PRO A 145 -2.26 -0.69 13.28
C PRO A 145 -2.56 0.67 12.65
N PHE A 146 -1.99 0.93 11.48
CA PHE A 146 -2.25 2.16 10.71
C PHE A 146 -3.70 2.24 10.25
N ILE A 147 -4.28 1.11 9.85
CA ILE A 147 -5.67 1.02 9.39
C ILE A 147 -6.50 0.33 10.47
N SER A 148 -7.51 1.01 10.97
CA SER A 148 -8.41 0.45 11.98
C SER A 148 -9.22 -0.73 11.41
N GLU A 149 -9.65 -1.65 12.30
CA GLU A 149 -10.47 -2.79 11.88
C GLU A 149 -11.75 -2.39 11.13
N PRO A 150 -12.53 -1.39 11.58
CA PRO A 150 -13.74 -0.97 10.86
C PRO A 150 -13.46 -0.46 9.45
N LEU A 151 -12.32 0.21 9.24
CA LEU A 151 -11.92 0.69 7.91
C LEU A 151 -11.47 -0.48 7.03
N MET A 152 -10.67 -1.41 7.58
CA MET A 152 -10.23 -2.60 6.83
C MET A 152 -11.42 -3.47 6.41
N ARG A 153 -12.44 -3.61 7.26
CA ARG A 153 -13.68 -4.32 6.90
C ARG A 153 -14.37 -3.72 5.68
N LYS A 154 -14.35 -2.40 5.50
CA LYS A 154 -14.90 -1.76 4.28
C LYS A 154 -14.19 -2.23 3.01
N ILE A 155 -12.88 -2.48 3.06
CA ILE A 155 -12.08 -3.05 1.96
C ILE A 155 -12.44 -4.52 1.74
N VAL A 156 -12.41 -5.31 2.82
CA VAL A 156 -12.73 -6.74 2.79
C VAL A 156 -14.11 -6.99 2.18
N ASP A 157 -15.11 -6.15 2.51
CA ASP A 157 -16.46 -6.24 1.96
C ASP A 157 -16.50 -6.12 0.43
N GLN A 158 -15.55 -5.41 -0.18
CA GLN A 158 -15.48 -5.21 -1.63
C GLN A 158 -14.69 -6.31 -2.36
N CYS A 159 -13.84 -7.07 -1.64
CA CYS A 159 -13.01 -8.11 -2.21
C CYS A 159 -13.71 -9.48 -2.16
N ASP A 160 -13.46 -10.34 -3.14
CA ASP A 160 -14.04 -11.67 -3.23
C ASP A 160 -13.07 -12.77 -2.77
N ILE A 161 -11.78 -12.49 -2.77
CA ILE A 161 -10.69 -13.42 -2.42
C ILE A 161 -9.46 -12.63 -2.00
N LEU A 162 -8.63 -13.23 -1.14
CA LEU A 162 -7.32 -12.69 -0.73
C LEU A 162 -6.21 -13.67 -1.11
N PHE A 163 -5.11 -13.14 -1.66
CA PHE A 163 -3.84 -13.84 -1.84
C PHE A 163 -2.80 -13.23 -0.91
N ILE A 164 -1.96 -14.07 -0.31
CA ILE A 164 -0.82 -13.67 0.52
C ILE A 164 0.43 -14.32 -0.04
N THR A 165 1.47 -13.53 -0.31
CA THR A 165 2.67 -14.00 -1.00
C THR A 165 3.67 -14.69 -0.08
N HIS A 166 3.89 -14.18 1.13
CA HIS A 166 4.86 -14.73 2.08
C HIS A 166 4.60 -14.28 3.53
N ALA A 167 5.43 -14.76 4.46
CA ALA A 167 5.18 -14.68 5.91
C ALA A 167 5.60 -13.35 6.59
N HIS A 168 6.21 -12.39 5.89
CA HIS A 168 6.58 -11.12 6.52
C HIS A 168 5.37 -10.30 6.93
N GLY A 169 5.47 -9.58 8.05
CA GLY A 169 4.35 -8.87 8.67
C GLY A 169 3.78 -7.71 7.86
N ASP A 170 4.52 -7.20 6.90
CA ASP A 170 4.09 -6.17 5.94
C ASP A 170 3.35 -6.75 4.71
N HIS A 171 3.22 -8.08 4.62
CA HIS A 171 2.42 -8.82 3.62
C HIS A 171 1.36 -9.71 4.25
N THR A 172 1.50 -10.03 5.55
CA THR A 172 0.68 -11.01 6.25
C THR A 172 -0.02 -10.39 7.44
N ASP A 173 -1.35 -10.31 7.40
CA ASP A 173 -2.18 -9.84 8.53
C ASP A 173 -3.25 -10.89 8.86
N LEU A 174 -3.06 -11.59 9.99
CA LEU A 174 -3.98 -12.62 10.45
C LEU A 174 -5.40 -12.07 10.71
N SER A 175 -5.51 -10.83 11.17
CA SER A 175 -6.82 -10.23 11.43
C SER A 175 -7.57 -9.98 10.14
N VAL A 176 -6.88 -9.54 9.09
CA VAL A 176 -7.46 -9.37 7.75
C VAL A 176 -7.89 -10.71 7.17
N ALA A 177 -7.03 -11.74 7.25
CA ALA A 177 -7.38 -13.09 6.81
C ALA A 177 -8.64 -13.63 7.51
N LYS A 178 -8.76 -13.42 8.83
CA LYS A 178 -9.96 -13.77 9.61
C LYS A 178 -11.20 -13.05 9.10
N MET A 179 -11.13 -11.75 8.80
CA MET A 179 -12.26 -10.98 8.24
C MET A 179 -12.78 -11.58 6.92
N PHE A 180 -11.87 -12.05 6.04
CA PHE A 180 -12.25 -12.76 4.83
C PHE A 180 -12.94 -14.09 5.14
N CYS A 181 -12.35 -14.91 6.03
CA CYS A 181 -12.91 -16.19 6.44
C CYS A 181 -14.28 -16.06 7.10
N GLU A 182 -14.50 -15.07 7.96
CA GLU A 182 -15.77 -14.76 8.59
C GLU A 182 -16.89 -14.51 7.56
N GLN A 183 -16.53 -14.01 6.38
CA GLN A 183 -17.45 -13.79 5.26
C GLN A 183 -17.51 -14.99 4.29
N GLY A 184 -16.90 -16.14 4.62
CA GLY A 184 -16.86 -17.32 3.77
C GLY A 184 -16.03 -17.14 2.50
N LYS A 185 -15.12 -16.16 2.47
CA LYS A 185 -14.23 -15.88 1.33
C LYS A 185 -12.93 -16.66 1.47
N ASN A 186 -12.38 -17.10 0.33
CA ASN A 186 -11.11 -17.83 0.30
C ASN A 186 -9.93 -16.89 0.59
N VAL A 187 -8.97 -17.42 1.35
CA VAL A 187 -7.66 -16.82 1.56
C VAL A 187 -6.60 -17.81 1.09
N ILE A 188 -5.79 -17.41 0.14
CA ILE A 188 -4.75 -18.25 -0.47
C ILE A 188 -3.41 -17.84 0.13
N VAL A 189 -2.69 -18.78 0.74
CA VAL A 189 -1.44 -18.51 1.46
C VAL A 189 -0.40 -19.59 1.14
N PRO A 190 0.91 -19.31 1.31
CA PRO A 190 1.95 -20.34 1.32
C PRO A 190 1.72 -21.40 2.41
N GLU A 191 2.22 -22.61 2.16
CA GLU A 191 1.95 -23.79 3.02
C GLU A 191 2.34 -23.59 4.48
N GLU A 192 3.41 -22.85 4.76
CA GLU A 192 3.91 -22.62 6.12
C GLU A 192 3.11 -21.61 6.93
N ILE A 193 2.25 -20.83 6.27
CA ILE A 193 1.47 -19.78 6.95
C ILE A 193 0.17 -20.36 7.49
N TRP A 194 -0.07 -20.21 8.78
CA TRP A 194 -1.32 -20.55 9.49
C TRP A 194 -1.88 -21.95 9.18
N LYS A 195 -1.04 -22.96 9.30
CA LYS A 195 -1.39 -24.38 8.96
C LYS A 195 -2.66 -24.88 9.63
N ASP A 196 -2.96 -24.42 10.82
CA ASP A 196 -4.10 -24.88 11.65
C ASP A 196 -5.32 -23.96 11.60
N MET A 197 -5.40 -23.10 10.58
CA MET A 197 -6.48 -22.12 10.47
C MET A 197 -7.76 -22.69 9.82
N ALA A 198 -8.80 -21.87 9.80
CA ALA A 198 -10.13 -22.21 9.29
C ALA A 198 -10.13 -22.89 7.92
N PRO A 199 -11.16 -23.74 7.59
CA PRO A 199 -11.23 -24.49 6.32
C PRO A 199 -11.21 -23.64 5.05
N GLN A 200 -11.55 -22.34 5.17
CA GLN A 200 -11.51 -21.39 4.05
C GLN A 200 -10.08 -21.00 3.67
N LEU A 201 -9.12 -21.16 4.59
CA LEU A 201 -7.72 -20.94 4.29
C LEU A 201 -7.23 -22.05 3.36
N ARG A 202 -7.09 -21.73 2.09
CA ARG A 202 -6.50 -22.63 1.12
C ARG A 202 -4.99 -22.44 1.09
N VAL A 203 -4.30 -23.48 1.53
CA VAL A 203 -2.84 -23.54 1.45
C VAL A 203 -2.45 -23.94 0.05
N VAL A 204 -1.85 -23.02 -0.70
CA VAL A 204 -1.32 -23.31 -2.03
C VAL A 204 0.17 -23.59 -1.87
N ARG A 205 0.55 -24.84 -2.08
CA ARG A 205 1.96 -25.27 -2.03
C ARG A 205 2.73 -24.65 -3.18
N GLY A 206 3.80 -23.98 -2.85
CA GLY A 206 4.75 -23.46 -3.84
C GLY A 206 5.65 -24.54 -4.40
N THR A 207 5.08 -25.70 -4.76
CA THR A 207 5.83 -26.77 -5.43
C THR A 207 5.36 -26.86 -6.88
N ASP A 208 6.32 -26.80 -7.78
CA ASP A 208 6.20 -27.18 -9.18
C ASP A 208 4.93 -26.75 -9.94
N MET A 209 4.86 -25.47 -10.28
CA MET A 209 3.98 -24.91 -11.33
C MET A 209 2.56 -25.51 -11.41
N ILE A 210 1.95 -25.81 -10.28
CA ILE A 210 0.58 -26.37 -10.26
C ILE A 210 -0.39 -25.25 -10.65
N ARG A 211 -1.06 -25.43 -11.79
CA ARG A 211 -2.17 -24.57 -12.17
C ARG A 211 -3.44 -25.08 -11.48
N GLU A 212 -4.03 -24.24 -10.66
CA GLU A 212 -5.27 -24.52 -9.97
C GLU A 212 -6.40 -23.57 -10.42
N THR A 213 -7.62 -24.10 -10.55
CA THR A 213 -8.81 -23.28 -10.78
C THR A 213 -9.49 -23.03 -9.45
N ILE A 214 -9.59 -21.76 -9.07
CA ILE A 214 -10.27 -21.32 -7.86
C ILE A 214 -11.64 -20.77 -8.24
N ARG A 215 -12.68 -21.42 -7.76
CA ARG A 215 -14.05 -20.96 -7.94
C ARG A 215 -14.40 -19.90 -6.91
N ILE A 216 -15.04 -18.83 -7.35
CA ILE A 216 -15.68 -17.80 -6.54
C ILE A 216 -17.20 -17.99 -6.62
N PRO A 217 -17.80 -18.78 -5.72
CA PRO A 217 -19.19 -19.22 -5.87
C PRO A 217 -20.18 -18.06 -5.90
N ALA A 218 -19.98 -17.05 -5.04
CA ALA A 218 -20.84 -15.87 -4.93
C ALA A 218 -20.89 -15.03 -6.22
N LYS A 219 -19.92 -15.17 -7.11
CA LYS A 219 -19.80 -14.43 -8.38
C LYS A 219 -19.99 -15.30 -9.61
N ASN A 220 -20.12 -16.60 -9.44
CA ASN A 220 -20.10 -17.56 -10.55
C ASN A 220 -18.90 -17.36 -11.49
N ALA A 221 -17.74 -17.04 -10.91
CA ALA A 221 -16.50 -16.75 -11.62
C ALA A 221 -15.40 -17.74 -11.21
N ASN A 222 -14.45 -17.95 -12.09
CA ASN A 222 -13.28 -18.78 -11.85
C ASN A 222 -12.01 -17.97 -12.08
N LEU A 223 -11.01 -18.19 -11.24
CA LEU A 223 -9.64 -17.72 -11.41
C LEU A 223 -8.76 -18.93 -11.72
N SER A 224 -7.90 -18.83 -12.72
CA SER A 224 -6.83 -19.83 -12.90
C SER A 224 -5.56 -19.26 -12.26
N VAL A 225 -5.06 -19.97 -11.25
CA VAL A 225 -3.89 -19.54 -10.49
C VAL A 225 -2.75 -20.51 -10.73
N GLN A 226 -1.58 -19.97 -11.04
CA GLN A 226 -0.34 -20.73 -11.06
C GLN A 226 0.65 -20.12 -10.10
N VAL A 227 1.23 -20.94 -9.26
CA VAL A 227 2.20 -20.52 -8.25
C VAL A 227 3.60 -20.89 -8.71
N TYR A 228 4.50 -19.94 -8.60
CA TYR A 228 5.93 -20.19 -8.78
C TYR A 228 6.61 -19.95 -7.42
N PRO A 229 7.12 -21.03 -6.79
CA PRO A 229 7.82 -20.90 -5.52
C PRO A 229 9.13 -20.17 -5.72
N GLY A 230 9.30 -19.14 -4.92
CA GLY A 230 10.49 -18.30 -4.86
C GLY A 230 10.88 -18.03 -3.43
N LYS A 231 11.73 -17.03 -3.22
CA LYS A 231 12.26 -16.67 -1.91
C LYS A 231 12.52 -15.18 -1.78
N GLN A 232 12.40 -14.69 -0.55
CA GLN A 232 13.04 -13.48 -0.06
C GLN A 232 14.00 -13.89 1.06
N GLY A 233 15.30 -13.85 0.82
CA GLY A 233 16.27 -14.45 1.73
C GLY A 233 15.99 -15.93 1.97
N ASN A 234 15.64 -16.28 3.20
CA ASN A 234 15.28 -17.64 3.62
C ASN A 234 13.76 -17.89 3.71
N VAL A 235 12.94 -16.88 3.47
CA VAL A 235 11.48 -16.97 3.56
C VAL A 235 10.91 -17.41 2.23
N LEU A 236 10.04 -18.42 2.24
CA LEU A 236 9.30 -18.85 1.04
C LEU A 236 8.39 -17.70 0.58
N ASN A 237 8.48 -17.36 -0.70
CA ASN A 237 7.66 -16.35 -1.33
C ASN A 237 6.97 -16.97 -2.56
N ASN A 238 5.65 -16.95 -2.58
CA ASN A 238 4.88 -17.38 -3.74
C ASN A 238 4.77 -16.22 -4.74
N VAL A 239 5.33 -16.40 -5.92
CA VAL A 239 5.00 -15.57 -7.07
C VAL A 239 3.71 -16.12 -7.68
N TYR A 240 2.65 -15.30 -7.61
CA TYR A 240 1.35 -15.67 -8.16
C TYR A 240 1.19 -15.19 -9.58
N THR A 241 0.69 -16.06 -10.48
CA THR A 241 0.10 -15.64 -11.74
C THR A 241 -1.39 -15.97 -11.70
N ILE A 242 -2.21 -14.95 -11.84
CA ILE A 242 -3.66 -15.02 -11.71
C ILE A 242 -4.27 -14.68 -13.06
N THR A 243 -4.83 -15.69 -13.74
CA THR A 243 -5.62 -15.45 -14.95
C THR A 243 -7.07 -15.13 -14.52
N LEU A 244 -7.48 -13.94 -14.82
CA LEU A 244 -8.81 -13.40 -14.52
C LEU A 244 -9.87 -13.99 -15.46
N PRO A 245 -11.17 -13.85 -15.15
CA PRO A 245 -12.25 -14.42 -15.96
C PRO A 245 -12.29 -13.93 -17.42
N ASP A 246 -11.74 -12.75 -17.71
CA ASP A 246 -11.62 -12.19 -19.06
C ASP A 246 -10.38 -12.70 -19.85
N GLY A 247 -9.60 -13.59 -19.24
CA GLY A 247 -8.40 -14.18 -19.83
C GLY A 247 -7.10 -13.41 -19.64
N LYS A 248 -7.13 -12.22 -19.01
CA LYS A 248 -5.92 -11.45 -18.68
C LYS A 248 -5.18 -12.08 -17.52
N THR A 249 -3.85 -12.11 -17.62
CA THR A 249 -2.98 -12.68 -16.60
C THR A 249 -2.20 -11.59 -15.87
N ILE A 250 -2.40 -11.56 -14.55
CA ILE A 250 -1.70 -10.67 -13.63
C ILE A 250 -0.66 -11.50 -12.88
N MET A 251 0.58 -11.01 -12.85
CA MET A 251 1.65 -11.59 -12.03
C MET A 251 1.93 -10.67 -10.86
N HIS A 252 1.97 -11.22 -9.65
CA HIS A 252 2.41 -10.52 -8.44
C HIS A 252 3.63 -11.22 -7.88
N THR A 253 4.73 -10.48 -7.72
CA THR A 253 6.01 -11.07 -7.32
C THR A 253 6.11 -11.34 -5.82
N GLY A 254 5.26 -10.71 -4.98
CA GLY A 254 5.64 -10.55 -3.58
C GLY A 254 7.00 -9.87 -3.50
N ASP A 255 7.79 -10.24 -2.52
CA ASP A 255 9.14 -9.71 -2.30
C ASP A 255 10.24 -10.64 -2.86
N GLN A 256 9.97 -11.19 -4.01
CA GLN A 256 10.84 -12.16 -4.66
C GLN A 256 12.25 -11.61 -4.89
N ASP A 257 13.28 -12.30 -4.41
CA ASP A 257 14.67 -12.08 -4.81
C ASP A 257 14.86 -12.45 -6.29
N PHE A 258 15.72 -11.71 -6.99
CA PHE A 258 16.02 -12.05 -8.37
C PHE A 258 16.63 -13.46 -8.49
N SER A 259 16.05 -14.26 -9.39
CA SER A 259 16.52 -15.61 -9.72
C SER A 259 16.39 -15.87 -11.21
N GLU A 260 17.51 -16.13 -11.89
CA GLU A 260 17.51 -16.50 -13.31
C GLU A 260 16.75 -17.80 -13.55
N GLU A 261 16.86 -18.75 -12.64
CA GLU A 261 16.14 -20.03 -12.70
C GLU A 261 14.62 -19.81 -12.63
N LEU A 262 14.15 -18.98 -11.71
CA LEU A 262 12.73 -18.63 -11.59
C LEU A 262 12.24 -17.91 -12.83
N VAL A 263 12.99 -16.93 -13.33
CA VAL A 263 12.66 -16.21 -14.56
C VAL A 263 12.54 -17.18 -15.73
N ALA A 264 13.48 -18.11 -15.89
CA ALA A 264 13.42 -19.12 -16.94
C ALA A 264 12.20 -20.05 -16.82
N LYS A 265 11.83 -20.46 -15.59
CA LYS A 265 10.62 -21.25 -15.33
C LYS A 265 9.34 -20.51 -15.71
N ILE A 266 9.27 -19.21 -15.47
CA ILE A 266 8.10 -18.39 -15.77
C ILE A 266 7.99 -18.10 -17.27
N SER A 267 9.07 -17.64 -17.88
CA SER A 267 9.07 -17.04 -19.23
C SER A 267 8.59 -17.95 -20.34
N GLY A 268 8.75 -19.26 -20.19
CA GLY A 268 8.30 -20.26 -21.19
C GLY A 268 6.86 -20.75 -21.02
N ASN A 269 6.20 -20.40 -19.91
CA ASN A 269 4.98 -21.07 -19.47
C ASN A 269 3.73 -20.20 -19.45
N ILE A 270 3.88 -18.87 -19.34
CA ILE A 270 2.73 -17.98 -19.22
C ILE A 270 3.00 -16.61 -19.84
N LYS A 271 2.00 -16.10 -20.55
CA LYS A 271 1.99 -14.70 -20.99
C LYS A 271 1.52 -13.82 -19.83
N THR A 272 2.32 -12.84 -19.44
CA THR A 272 1.98 -11.87 -18.42
C THR A 272 1.46 -10.59 -19.05
N ASP A 273 0.20 -10.24 -18.81
CA ASP A 273 -0.36 -8.97 -19.29
C ASP A 273 0.06 -7.82 -18.36
N VAL A 274 -0.02 -8.02 -17.04
CA VAL A 274 0.42 -7.03 -16.06
C VAL A 274 1.33 -7.67 -15.01
N LEU A 275 2.45 -7.03 -14.76
CA LEU A 275 3.40 -7.39 -13.71
C LEU A 275 3.28 -6.39 -12.55
N LEU A 276 2.87 -6.87 -11.38
CA LEU A 276 2.94 -6.15 -10.10
C LEU A 276 4.25 -6.55 -9.44
N VAL A 277 5.19 -5.61 -9.34
CA VAL A 277 6.56 -5.89 -8.89
C VAL A 277 7.01 -4.93 -7.80
N GLN A 278 7.70 -5.45 -6.79
CA GLN A 278 8.32 -4.60 -5.78
C GLN A 278 9.39 -3.70 -6.40
N CYS A 279 9.45 -2.46 -5.95
CA CYS A 279 10.31 -1.42 -6.53
C CYS A 279 11.83 -1.67 -6.37
N TRP A 280 12.20 -2.61 -5.50
CA TRP A 280 13.60 -2.96 -5.25
C TRP A 280 14.07 -4.25 -5.93
N MET A 281 13.27 -4.87 -6.80
CA MET A 281 13.72 -5.99 -7.64
C MET A 281 14.98 -5.63 -8.41
N MET A 282 16.08 -6.34 -8.15
CA MET A 282 17.37 -6.05 -8.79
C MET A 282 18.03 -7.33 -9.34
N PRO A 283 18.45 -7.32 -10.59
CA PRO A 283 18.34 -6.23 -11.58
C PRO A 283 16.97 -6.21 -12.28
N MET A 284 16.26 -5.10 -12.18
CA MET A 284 14.89 -4.93 -12.71
C MET A 284 14.81 -5.20 -14.22
N GLU A 285 15.75 -4.66 -15.01
CA GLU A 285 15.76 -4.83 -16.45
C GLU A 285 15.85 -6.32 -16.86
N LYS A 286 16.72 -7.10 -16.21
CA LYS A 286 16.84 -8.55 -16.49
C LYS A 286 15.55 -9.30 -16.15
N PHE A 287 14.95 -8.98 -15.02
CA PHE A 287 13.69 -9.59 -14.61
C PHE A 287 12.58 -9.30 -15.64
N VAL A 288 12.39 -8.04 -15.99
CA VAL A 288 11.39 -7.59 -16.96
C VAL A 288 11.63 -8.19 -18.35
N THR A 289 12.87 -8.21 -18.81
CA THR A 289 13.24 -8.80 -20.11
C THR A 289 12.96 -10.30 -20.15
N GLY A 290 13.12 -10.99 -19.03
CA GLY A 290 12.80 -12.40 -18.91
C GLY A 290 11.30 -12.67 -18.91
N ILE A 291 10.52 -11.92 -18.12
CA ILE A 291 9.06 -12.09 -17.98
C ILE A 291 8.30 -11.57 -19.20
N LYS A 292 8.75 -10.48 -19.80
CA LYS A 292 8.12 -9.80 -20.95
C LYS A 292 6.66 -9.39 -20.71
N PRO A 293 6.34 -8.70 -19.63
CA PRO A 293 4.98 -8.23 -19.38
C PRO A 293 4.59 -7.14 -20.40
N ALA A 294 3.28 -6.96 -20.62
CA ALA A 294 2.80 -5.87 -21.45
C ALA A 294 2.76 -4.52 -20.68
N LEU A 295 2.57 -4.57 -19.36
CA LEU A 295 2.53 -3.43 -18.45
C LEU A 295 3.17 -3.80 -17.12
N ILE A 296 3.82 -2.84 -16.48
CA ILE A 296 4.37 -2.97 -15.12
C ILE A 296 3.65 -1.98 -14.20
N ILE A 297 3.31 -2.40 -13.00
CA ILE A 297 2.90 -1.52 -11.89
C ILE A 297 3.83 -1.82 -10.73
N THR A 298 4.52 -0.80 -10.23
CA THR A 298 5.43 -0.96 -9.10
C THR A 298 4.70 -0.90 -7.77
N GLY A 299 5.30 -1.49 -6.76
CA GLY A 299 4.81 -1.50 -5.39
C GLY A 299 5.95 -1.55 -4.39
N HIS A 300 5.61 -1.52 -3.09
CA HIS A 300 6.56 -1.55 -1.97
C HIS A 300 7.31 -0.25 -1.72
N GLU A 301 6.89 0.86 -2.31
CA GLU A 301 7.46 2.16 -1.96
C GLU A 301 6.94 2.64 -0.62
N ASN A 302 7.83 3.26 0.16
CA ASN A 302 7.54 3.93 1.43
C ASN A 302 6.89 3.01 2.48
N GLU A 303 7.45 1.81 2.69
CA GLU A 303 7.04 0.94 3.81
C GLU A 303 7.48 1.54 5.15
N MET A 304 6.51 1.99 5.95
CA MET A 304 6.75 2.82 7.13
C MET A 304 7.33 2.06 8.34
N LEU A 305 7.28 0.73 8.35
CA LEU A 305 7.92 -0.09 9.39
C LEU A 305 9.37 -0.42 9.08
N HIS A 306 9.79 -0.22 7.84
CA HIS A 306 11.17 -0.37 7.47
C HIS A 306 12.02 0.79 8.01
N THR A 307 13.29 0.50 8.29
CA THR A 307 14.28 1.53 8.58
C THR A 307 14.52 2.41 7.34
N ILE A 308 14.99 3.61 7.53
CA ILE A 308 15.12 4.60 6.43
C ILE A 308 15.99 4.06 5.27
N ASP A 309 17.01 3.29 5.54
CA ASP A 309 17.89 2.67 4.55
C ASP A 309 17.24 1.51 3.76
N HIS A 310 16.09 1.02 4.21
CA HIS A 310 15.27 0.01 3.54
C HIS A 310 13.89 0.54 3.12
N ARG A 311 13.60 1.81 3.37
CA ARG A 311 12.36 2.48 2.98
C ARG A 311 12.51 3.05 1.58
N GLU A 312 12.15 2.27 0.57
CA GLU A 312 12.34 2.62 -0.85
C GLU A 312 11.45 3.78 -1.28
N SER A 313 12.03 4.80 -1.91
CA SER A 313 11.31 5.98 -2.35
C SER A 313 10.75 5.84 -3.78
N TYR A 314 9.70 6.61 -4.13
CA TYR A 314 9.25 6.77 -5.51
C TYR A 314 10.36 7.29 -6.43
N TRP A 315 11.19 8.22 -5.92
CA TRP A 315 12.35 8.73 -6.65
C TRP A 315 13.29 7.60 -7.09
N LEU A 316 13.58 6.66 -6.19
CA LEU A 316 14.45 5.53 -6.48
C LEU A 316 13.79 4.55 -7.45
N THR A 317 12.47 4.35 -7.35
CA THR A 317 11.70 3.57 -8.31
C THR A 317 11.83 4.14 -9.72
N PHE A 318 11.61 5.43 -9.93
CA PHE A 318 11.79 6.05 -11.25
C PHE A 318 13.21 5.89 -11.79
N ARG A 319 14.21 5.95 -10.92
CA ARG A 319 15.61 5.75 -11.31
C ARG A 319 15.89 4.31 -11.75
N ARG A 320 15.38 3.32 -11.01
CA ARG A 320 15.53 1.89 -11.34
C ARG A 320 14.77 1.51 -12.63
N MET A 321 13.66 2.18 -12.88
CA MET A 321 12.85 1.94 -14.07
C MET A 321 13.36 2.68 -15.33
N SER A 322 14.38 3.52 -15.24
CA SER A 322 14.85 4.36 -16.36
C SER A 322 15.28 3.56 -17.61
N ASP A 323 15.85 2.38 -17.40
CA ASP A 323 16.35 1.52 -18.48
C ASP A 323 15.32 0.48 -18.95
N VAL A 324 14.20 0.36 -18.25
CA VAL A 324 13.11 -0.55 -18.59
C VAL A 324 12.33 -0.01 -19.79
N LYS A 325 12.19 -0.82 -20.84
CA LYS A 325 11.51 -0.43 -22.10
C LYS A 325 10.03 -0.76 -22.14
N VAL A 326 9.53 -1.52 -21.15
CA VAL A 326 8.11 -1.84 -21.02
C VAL A 326 7.40 -0.65 -20.35
N PRO A 327 6.18 -0.27 -20.80
CA PRO A 327 5.39 0.74 -20.11
C PRO A 327 5.22 0.41 -18.63
N PHE A 328 5.40 1.41 -17.76
CA PHE A 328 5.23 1.21 -16.32
C PHE A 328 4.43 2.34 -15.66
N VAL A 329 3.75 1.99 -14.58
CA VAL A 329 2.91 2.89 -13.77
C VAL A 329 3.43 2.89 -12.34
N VAL A 330 3.68 4.08 -11.80
CA VAL A 330 3.98 4.31 -10.39
C VAL A 330 2.78 4.98 -9.74
N MET A 331 2.26 4.36 -8.68
CA MET A 331 1.04 4.80 -8.00
C MET A 331 1.37 5.15 -6.54
N ALA A 332 0.83 6.26 -6.04
CA ALA A 332 0.74 6.46 -4.60
C ALA A 332 -0.30 5.51 -3.99
N CYS A 333 -0.15 5.19 -2.70
CA CYS A 333 -1.19 4.44 -2.00
C CYS A 333 -2.53 5.19 -2.09
N GLY A 334 -3.64 4.48 -2.27
CA GLY A 334 -4.97 5.06 -2.42
C GLY A 334 -5.35 5.47 -3.85
N GLU A 335 -4.44 5.37 -4.82
CA GLU A 335 -4.74 5.64 -6.21
C GLU A 335 -5.28 4.41 -6.95
N SER A 336 -5.96 4.66 -8.06
CA SER A 336 -6.39 3.64 -9.00
C SER A 336 -5.89 3.92 -10.41
N TYR A 337 -5.58 2.85 -11.13
CA TYR A 337 -5.25 2.87 -12.55
C TYR A 337 -6.18 1.91 -13.30
N THR A 338 -6.81 2.38 -14.39
CA THR A 338 -7.65 1.55 -15.25
C THR A 338 -6.89 1.20 -16.53
N MET A 339 -6.67 -0.10 -16.73
CA MET A 339 -6.13 -0.64 -17.97
C MET A 339 -7.31 -0.91 -18.91
N ASN A 340 -7.31 -0.23 -20.06
CA ASN A 340 -8.19 -0.51 -21.17
C ASN A 340 -7.55 -1.54 -22.12
N LYS A 341 -8.34 -2.09 -23.04
CA LYS A 341 -7.83 -3.01 -24.07
C LYS A 341 -6.65 -2.46 -24.84
#